data_5a9f637cdaeb08359c8e91f7d9313494
#
_entry.id   5a9f637cdaeb08359c8e91f7d9313494
#
_cell.length_a   1.000
_cell.length_b   1.000
_cell.length_c   1.000
_cell.angle_alpha   90.00
_cell.angle_beta   90.00
_cell.angle_gamma   90.00
#
_symmetry.space_group_name_H-M   'P 1'
#
loop_
_entity.id
_entity.type
_entity.pdbx_description
1 polymer ?
#
loop_
_entity_poly.entity_id
_entity_poly.type
_entity_poly.pdbx_seq_one_letter_code
_entity_poly.pdbx_strand_id
1 'polypeptide(L)'
;MCSLGADNYVTMWDALLSDDWLDAQLSLATPHFSTYCSLRVLTMTYNLDAASPGDLFGVVGNMDVFQRVLRSSIVDGVGPDVIVFAFQELVDLEDKRLTAKRLLLGGKKRTNREIEEQRLPSDYRAWQDELNKYVRLVMPPEQPHVVLLSESLVGLYTCLFVKAELVERIRAPASYTVKTGLGGRYGNKGAIVSRFVVDDSSFCFLNCHLAAGQRHVRQRNADVADILQSVSTADPLHRDPAFAHGGDGSLVLDHEICILAGDLNYRLNLTRERAMALIDERCYEGLIAADQLQREMRENPSFRLLSFNEAPICFAPTYKFNRLSNDYDTSEKARVPAYCDRILYHGYLNDTVQCTSYKRWDATISDHRPVSATFVARIKSIDARRRAAVAEHKRAEFSRYCERVFEQFHRHACGYK
;
A
#
# COMPACT_ATOMS: atom_id res chain seq x y z
N MET A 1 1.02 -25.18 35.14
CA MET A 1 0.20 -25.03 36.37
C MET A 1 -0.92 -26.05 36.32
N CYS A 2 -0.83 -27.12 37.07
CA CYS A 2 -1.91 -28.09 37.18
C CYS A 2 -3.02 -27.46 38.00
N SER A 3 -4.12 -27.10 37.42
CA SER A 3 -5.32 -26.82 38.16
C SER A 3 -6.02 -28.15 38.47
N LEU A 4 -6.30 -28.33 39.69
CA LEU A 4 -7.08 -29.43 40.23
C LEU A 4 -8.38 -29.62 39.46
N GLY A 5 -8.55 -30.77 38.79
CA GLY A 5 -9.84 -31.33 38.46
C GLY A 5 -10.48 -30.85 37.18
N ALA A 6 -9.72 -30.40 36.21
CA ALA A 6 -10.32 -30.00 34.97
C ALA A 6 -9.57 -30.56 33.76
N ASP A 7 -9.80 -31.82 33.44
CA ASP A 7 -9.32 -32.43 32.21
C ASP A 7 -9.73 -31.61 30.96
N ASN A 8 -10.89 -30.96 31.02
CA ASN A 8 -11.36 -30.07 29.96
C ASN A 8 -10.57 -28.75 29.86
N TYR A 9 -10.03 -28.23 30.96
CA TYR A 9 -9.21 -27.01 30.96
C TYR A 9 -7.83 -27.29 30.37
N VAL A 10 -7.19 -28.34 30.74
CA VAL A 10 -5.88 -28.77 30.21
C VAL A 10 -6.00 -29.04 28.72
N THR A 11 -7.05 -29.76 28.31
CA THR A 11 -7.30 -30.08 26.91
C THR A 11 -7.53 -28.82 26.05
N MET A 12 -8.22 -27.81 26.58
CA MET A 12 -8.47 -26.56 25.86
C MET A 12 -7.19 -25.70 25.69
N TRP A 13 -6.35 -25.61 26.72
CA TRP A 13 -5.05 -24.95 26.65
C TRP A 13 -4.09 -25.68 25.71
N ASP A 14 -4.06 -26.99 25.74
CA ASP A 14 -3.25 -27.80 24.84
C ASP A 14 -3.69 -27.63 23.37
N ALA A 15 -4.99 -27.53 23.11
CA ALA A 15 -5.50 -27.32 21.76
C ALA A 15 -5.10 -25.95 21.20
N LEU A 16 -5.24 -24.86 21.97
CA LEU A 16 -4.85 -23.52 21.56
C LEU A 16 -3.34 -23.41 21.36
N LEU A 17 -2.54 -23.89 22.32
CA LEU A 17 -1.08 -23.90 22.19
C LEU A 17 -0.60 -24.79 21.03
N SER A 18 -1.28 -25.90 20.78
CA SER A 18 -1.01 -26.78 19.64
C SER A 18 -1.27 -26.09 18.31
N ASP A 19 -2.37 -25.36 18.20
CA ASP A 19 -2.75 -24.67 16.96
C ASP A 19 -1.78 -23.51 16.67
N ASP A 20 -1.49 -22.66 17.65
CA ASP A 20 -0.55 -21.55 17.49
C ASP A 20 0.88 -22.04 17.19
N TRP A 21 1.31 -23.10 17.88
CA TRP A 21 2.60 -23.72 17.61
C TRP A 21 2.64 -24.32 16.20
N LEU A 22 1.56 -25.02 15.80
CA LEU A 22 1.46 -25.61 14.47
C LEU A 22 1.52 -24.55 13.37
N ASP A 23 0.79 -23.46 13.53
CA ASP A 23 0.77 -22.36 12.55
C ASP A 23 2.16 -21.72 12.42
N ALA A 24 2.87 -21.53 13.53
CA ALA A 24 4.25 -21.07 13.52
C ALA A 24 5.19 -22.05 12.79
N GLN A 25 5.05 -23.38 13.04
CA GLN A 25 5.86 -24.41 12.38
C GLN A 25 5.55 -24.51 10.88
N LEU A 26 4.28 -24.37 10.48
CA LEU A 26 3.88 -24.37 9.08
C LEU A 26 4.40 -23.13 8.36
N SER A 27 4.37 -21.97 9.01
CA SER A 27 4.97 -20.75 8.46
C SER A 27 6.45 -20.93 8.13
N LEU A 28 7.22 -21.51 9.07
CA LEU A 28 8.64 -21.83 8.84
C LEU A 28 8.86 -22.88 7.76
N ALA A 29 7.93 -23.82 7.62
CA ALA A 29 8.01 -24.90 6.63
C ALA A 29 7.41 -24.55 5.26
N THR A 30 6.91 -23.33 5.06
CA THR A 30 6.27 -22.89 3.81
C THR A 30 7.06 -23.24 2.55
N PRO A 31 8.41 -23.12 2.49
CA PRO A 31 9.18 -23.49 1.30
C PRO A 31 9.08 -24.98 0.91
N HIS A 32 8.74 -25.87 1.83
CA HIS A 32 8.64 -27.30 1.56
C HIS A 32 7.37 -27.74 0.83
N PHE A 33 6.32 -26.90 0.88
CA PHE A 33 5.05 -27.21 0.26
C PHE A 33 4.51 -26.11 -0.65
N SER A 34 5.35 -25.12 -0.99
CA SER A 34 4.96 -24.01 -1.87
C SER A 34 5.84 -23.98 -3.11
N THR A 35 5.25 -23.53 -4.20
CA THR A 35 5.96 -23.09 -5.41
C THR A 35 5.89 -21.58 -5.46
N TYR A 36 6.85 -20.95 -6.13
CA TYR A 36 6.95 -19.49 -6.20
C TYR A 36 7.00 -19.03 -7.65
N CYS A 37 6.32 -17.93 -7.94
CA CYS A 37 6.48 -17.20 -9.18
C CYS A 37 6.57 -15.69 -8.88
N SER A 38 6.91 -14.89 -9.88
CA SER A 38 7.04 -13.46 -9.73
C SER A 38 5.94 -12.74 -10.48
N LEU A 39 5.34 -11.73 -9.84
CA LEU A 39 4.48 -10.75 -10.49
C LEU A 39 5.19 -9.42 -10.58
N ARG A 40 4.95 -8.68 -11.67
CA ARG A 40 5.42 -7.32 -11.83
C ARG A 40 4.32 -6.33 -11.52
N VAL A 41 4.64 -5.35 -10.68
CA VAL A 41 3.72 -4.32 -10.25
C VAL A 41 4.25 -2.95 -10.66
N LEU A 42 3.42 -2.16 -11.33
CA LEU A 42 3.64 -0.73 -11.55
C LEU A 42 2.73 0.05 -10.61
N THR A 43 3.30 0.98 -9.85
CA THR A 43 2.56 1.95 -9.05
C THR A 43 2.94 3.36 -9.49
N MET A 44 1.96 4.23 -9.71
CA MET A 44 2.15 5.63 -10.00
C MET A 44 1.33 6.47 -9.03
N THR A 45 1.95 7.48 -8.41
CA THR A 45 1.26 8.48 -7.61
C THR A 45 1.34 9.86 -8.25
N TYR A 46 0.26 10.63 -8.15
CA TYR A 46 0.19 11.99 -8.68
C TYR A 46 -0.84 12.83 -7.93
N ASN A 47 -0.40 13.87 -7.26
CA ASN A 47 -1.30 14.94 -6.80
C ASN A 47 -1.63 15.82 -8.01
N LEU A 48 -2.91 15.86 -8.38
CA LEU A 48 -3.38 16.48 -9.62
C LEU A 48 -3.69 17.98 -9.48
N ASP A 49 -3.74 18.52 -8.26
CA ASP A 49 -4.09 19.94 -8.01
C ASP A 49 -5.37 20.35 -8.81
N ALA A 50 -6.41 19.50 -8.72
CA ALA A 50 -7.69 19.63 -9.41
C ALA A 50 -7.63 19.64 -10.96
N ALA A 51 -6.53 19.20 -11.57
CA ALA A 51 -6.45 19.08 -13.01
C ALA A 51 -7.39 17.99 -13.53
N SER A 52 -8.06 18.26 -14.63
CA SER A 52 -8.91 17.32 -15.38
C SER A 52 -8.10 16.58 -16.45
N PRO A 53 -8.61 15.46 -17.01
CA PRO A 53 -8.00 14.84 -18.18
C PRO A 53 -7.85 15.80 -19.37
N GLY A 54 -8.74 16.79 -19.49
CA GLY A 54 -8.67 17.82 -20.53
C GLY A 54 -7.43 18.70 -20.44
N ASP A 55 -6.89 18.92 -19.25
CA ASP A 55 -5.70 19.74 -19.02
C ASP A 55 -4.41 19.06 -19.50
N LEU A 56 -4.46 17.77 -19.82
CA LEU A 56 -3.34 17.05 -20.45
C LEU A 56 -3.09 17.51 -21.89
N PHE A 57 -4.12 18.02 -22.56
CA PHE A 57 -4.04 18.38 -23.98
C PHE A 57 -3.45 19.78 -24.17
N GLY A 58 -2.72 19.95 -25.26
CA GLY A 58 -2.15 21.26 -25.65
C GLY A 58 -0.81 21.62 -25.04
N VAL A 59 -0.28 20.84 -24.10
CA VAL A 59 1.03 21.03 -23.49
C VAL A 59 1.93 19.84 -23.79
N VAL A 60 3.04 20.11 -24.49
CA VAL A 60 4.04 19.07 -24.81
C VAL A 60 4.60 18.47 -23.51
N GLY A 61 4.64 17.13 -23.46
CA GLY A 61 5.12 16.38 -22.28
C GLY A 61 4.04 16.04 -21.26
N ASN A 62 2.85 16.70 -21.30
CA ASN A 62 1.71 16.29 -20.47
C ASN A 62 0.87 15.21 -21.14
N MET A 63 0.64 15.33 -22.45
CA MET A 63 -0.21 14.41 -23.21
C MET A 63 0.25 12.96 -23.16
N ASP A 64 1.54 12.71 -23.07
CA ASP A 64 2.14 11.37 -23.15
C ASP A 64 2.71 10.85 -21.81
N VAL A 65 2.59 11.61 -20.71
CA VAL A 65 3.20 11.23 -19.44
C VAL A 65 2.74 9.83 -18.97
N PHE A 66 1.44 9.55 -19.04
CA PHE A 66 0.90 8.24 -18.67
C PHE A 66 1.38 7.13 -19.62
N GLN A 67 1.48 7.44 -20.90
CA GLN A 67 2.02 6.48 -21.87
C GLN A 67 3.51 6.20 -21.61
N ARG A 68 4.32 7.23 -21.29
CA ARG A 68 5.75 7.07 -20.96
C ARG A 68 5.93 6.24 -19.69
N VAL A 69 5.11 6.51 -18.65
CA VAL A 69 5.10 5.71 -17.41
C VAL A 69 4.79 4.25 -17.73
N LEU A 70 3.71 3.98 -18.44
CA LEU A 70 3.28 2.64 -18.80
C LEU A 70 4.33 1.92 -19.68
N ARG A 71 4.84 2.58 -20.73
CA ARG A 71 5.90 2.00 -21.59
C ARG A 71 7.17 1.66 -20.81
N SER A 72 7.53 2.47 -19.83
CA SER A 72 8.73 2.23 -19.01
C SER A 72 8.64 0.97 -18.14
N SER A 73 7.43 0.44 -17.94
CA SER A 73 7.19 -0.77 -17.15
C SER A 73 7.16 -2.06 -18.00
N ILE A 74 7.18 -1.91 -19.34
CA ILE A 74 7.24 -3.06 -20.26
C ILE A 74 8.70 -3.51 -20.37
N VAL A 75 8.95 -4.80 -20.10
CA VAL A 75 10.27 -5.42 -20.20
C VAL A 75 10.15 -6.63 -21.15
N ASP A 76 10.98 -6.69 -22.17
CA ASP A 76 10.99 -7.78 -23.17
C ASP A 76 9.61 -8.06 -23.81
N GLY A 77 8.84 -6.98 -24.05
CA GLY A 77 7.50 -7.07 -24.64
C GLY A 77 6.40 -7.51 -23.66
N VAL A 78 6.73 -7.69 -22.39
CA VAL A 78 5.76 -8.12 -21.36
C VAL A 78 5.41 -6.92 -20.46
N GLY A 79 4.12 -6.60 -20.32
CA GLY A 79 3.59 -5.57 -19.43
C GLY A 79 3.57 -6.02 -17.95
N PRO A 80 3.43 -5.09 -16.99
CA PRO A 80 3.24 -5.44 -15.58
C PRO A 80 1.95 -6.24 -15.38
N ASP A 81 1.92 -7.09 -14.36
CA ASP A 81 0.76 -7.92 -14.03
C ASP A 81 -0.31 -7.11 -13.29
N VAL A 82 0.16 -6.13 -12.50
CA VAL A 82 -0.68 -5.21 -11.73
C VAL A 82 -0.25 -3.77 -12.01
N ILE A 83 -1.22 -2.88 -12.25
CA ILE A 83 -0.99 -1.44 -12.43
C ILE A 83 -1.85 -0.68 -11.44
N VAL A 84 -1.25 0.20 -10.63
CA VAL A 84 -1.94 1.01 -9.63
C VAL A 84 -1.71 2.49 -9.90
N PHE A 85 -2.80 3.21 -10.10
CA PHE A 85 -2.81 4.67 -10.12
C PHE A 85 -3.37 5.19 -8.80
N ALA A 86 -2.58 6.00 -8.09
CA ALA A 86 -2.88 6.60 -6.81
C ALA A 86 -2.88 8.12 -6.95
N PHE A 87 -4.06 8.73 -7.09
CA PHE A 87 -4.21 10.17 -7.31
C PHE A 87 -4.70 10.89 -6.07
N GLN A 88 -4.24 12.13 -5.91
CA GLN A 88 -4.65 13.04 -4.85
C GLN A 88 -5.10 14.36 -5.48
N GLU A 89 -5.92 15.11 -4.75
CA GLU A 89 -6.50 16.39 -5.17
C GLU A 89 -7.14 16.35 -6.58
N LEU A 90 -7.84 15.26 -6.88
CA LEU A 90 -8.56 15.10 -8.15
C LEU A 90 -9.73 16.10 -8.28
N VAL A 91 -10.12 16.71 -7.19
CA VAL A 91 -11.16 17.73 -7.12
C VAL A 91 -10.66 18.93 -6.34
N ASP A 92 -11.11 20.13 -6.70
CA ASP A 92 -10.79 21.35 -5.96
C ASP A 92 -11.33 21.26 -4.53
N LEU A 93 -10.41 21.20 -3.57
CA LEU A 93 -10.71 21.10 -2.14
C LEU A 93 -10.92 22.49 -1.51
N GLU A 94 -10.58 23.58 -2.19
CA GLU A 94 -10.81 24.96 -1.75
C GLU A 94 -12.22 25.44 -2.05
N ASP A 95 -12.92 24.83 -3.00
CA ASP A 95 -14.34 25.12 -3.25
C ASP A 95 -15.22 24.51 -2.13
N LYS A 96 -15.50 25.35 -1.14
CA LYS A 96 -16.32 24.99 0.04
C LYS A 96 -17.72 24.47 -0.30
N ARG A 97 -18.30 24.87 -1.43
CA ARG A 97 -19.65 24.45 -1.86
C ARG A 97 -19.65 23.04 -2.39
N LEU A 98 -18.66 22.70 -3.22
CA LEU A 98 -18.47 21.34 -3.74
C LEU A 98 -18.08 20.38 -2.63
N THR A 99 -17.19 20.81 -1.73
CA THR A 99 -16.75 20.01 -0.58
C THR A 99 -17.89 19.72 0.38
N ALA A 100 -18.73 20.70 0.73
CA ALA A 100 -19.89 20.50 1.60
C ALA A 100 -20.94 19.57 0.98
N LYS A 101 -21.24 19.70 -0.31
CA LYS A 101 -22.18 18.82 -1.02
C LYS A 101 -21.71 17.36 -1.08
N ARG A 102 -20.42 17.14 -1.26
CA ARG A 102 -19.82 15.77 -1.29
C ARG A 102 -19.73 15.15 0.11
N LEU A 103 -19.47 15.94 1.15
CA LEU A 103 -19.52 15.49 2.56
C LEU A 103 -20.92 15.02 2.97
N LEU A 104 -21.96 15.72 2.52
CA LEU A 104 -23.37 15.37 2.81
C LEU A 104 -23.83 14.10 2.09
N LEU A 105 -23.30 13.81 0.88
CA LEU A 105 -23.64 12.62 0.10
C LEU A 105 -22.91 11.35 0.59
N GLY A 106 -21.76 11.48 1.27
CA GLY A 106 -20.99 10.35 1.82
C GLY A 106 -21.46 9.83 3.17
N GLY A 107 -22.48 10.43 3.80
CA GLY A 107 -22.91 10.15 5.19
C GLY A 107 -24.08 9.18 5.36
N LYS A 108 -24.63 8.58 4.31
CA LYS A 108 -25.72 7.62 4.48
C LYS A 108 -25.19 6.23 4.84
N LYS A 109 -25.52 5.75 6.06
CA LYS A 109 -25.41 4.35 6.48
C LYS A 109 -26.06 3.45 5.42
N ARG A 110 -25.31 2.53 4.85
CA ARG A 110 -25.81 1.52 3.91
C ARG A 110 -26.71 0.54 4.64
N THR A 111 -27.96 0.44 4.23
CA THR A 111 -28.80 -0.75 4.39
C THR A 111 -28.61 -1.60 3.16
N ASN A 112 -28.49 -2.92 3.37
CA ASN A 112 -28.45 -3.97 2.33
C ASN A 112 -29.61 -3.78 1.34
N ARG A 113 -29.32 -3.28 0.17
CA ARG A 113 -30.15 -3.45 -1.02
C ARG A 113 -29.28 -3.25 -2.26
N GLU A 114 -29.20 -4.32 -3.05
CA GLU A 114 -28.87 -4.40 -4.46
C GLU A 114 -27.59 -3.69 -4.92
N ILE A 115 -26.76 -4.41 -5.61
CA ILE A 115 -25.64 -3.96 -6.41
C ILE A 115 -26.13 -2.92 -7.44
N GLU A 116 -26.45 -1.71 -6.97
CA GLU A 116 -26.41 -0.56 -7.85
C GLU A 116 -24.93 -0.34 -8.17
N GLU A 117 -24.55 -0.48 -9.41
CA GLU A 117 -23.30 0.05 -9.96
C GLU A 117 -23.05 1.41 -9.32
N GLN A 118 -22.09 1.49 -8.41
CA GLN A 118 -21.72 2.74 -7.76
C GLN A 118 -21.19 3.65 -8.85
N ARG A 119 -22.04 4.55 -9.35
CA ARG A 119 -21.61 5.55 -10.30
C ARG A 119 -20.65 6.48 -9.61
N LEU A 120 -19.36 6.30 -9.91
CA LEU A 120 -18.33 7.26 -9.54
C LEU A 120 -18.80 8.67 -9.94
N PRO A 121 -18.53 9.70 -9.12
CA PRO A 121 -18.74 11.09 -9.53
C PRO A 121 -18.07 11.37 -10.88
N SER A 122 -18.61 12.34 -11.64
CA SER A 122 -18.20 12.61 -13.04
C SER A 122 -16.69 12.74 -13.23
N ASP A 123 -16.03 13.43 -12.29
CA ASP A 123 -14.60 13.74 -12.39
C ASP A 123 -13.73 12.49 -12.23
N TYR A 124 -14.09 11.62 -11.28
CA TYR A 124 -13.40 10.33 -11.08
C TYR A 124 -13.61 9.39 -12.27
N ARG A 125 -14.82 9.41 -12.84
CA ARG A 125 -15.14 8.62 -14.04
C ARG A 125 -14.34 9.08 -15.25
N ALA A 126 -14.23 10.38 -15.46
CA ALA A 126 -13.43 10.94 -16.55
C ALA A 126 -11.97 10.49 -16.48
N TRP A 127 -11.38 10.48 -15.27
CA TRP A 127 -10.04 9.93 -15.07
C TRP A 127 -9.98 8.42 -15.28
N GLN A 128 -10.98 7.65 -14.81
CA GLN A 128 -11.03 6.22 -15.07
C GLN A 128 -11.07 5.89 -16.56
N ASP A 129 -11.90 6.60 -17.32
CA ASP A 129 -12.03 6.42 -18.77
C ASP A 129 -10.72 6.73 -19.49
N GLU A 130 -10.02 7.80 -19.06
CA GLU A 130 -8.74 8.17 -19.65
C GLU A 130 -7.63 7.15 -19.28
N LEU A 131 -7.59 6.67 -18.05
CA LEU A 131 -6.67 5.60 -17.66
C LEU A 131 -6.92 4.29 -18.41
N ASN A 132 -8.18 3.89 -18.58
CA ASN A 132 -8.56 2.74 -19.39
C ASN A 132 -8.02 2.87 -20.83
N LYS A 133 -8.16 4.06 -21.42
CA LYS A 133 -7.66 4.35 -22.76
C LYS A 133 -6.14 4.21 -22.84
N TYR A 134 -5.39 4.79 -21.87
CA TYR A 134 -3.93 4.70 -21.86
C TYR A 134 -3.44 3.26 -21.65
N VAL A 135 -4.05 2.52 -20.73
CA VAL A 135 -3.68 1.12 -20.48
C VAL A 135 -3.92 0.28 -21.76
N ARG A 136 -5.08 0.43 -22.40
CA ARG A 136 -5.39 -0.28 -23.68
C ARG A 136 -4.45 0.10 -24.83
N LEU A 137 -4.04 1.38 -24.89
CA LEU A 137 -3.19 1.88 -25.97
C LEU A 137 -1.74 1.40 -25.84
N VAL A 138 -1.26 1.21 -24.63
CA VAL A 138 0.17 0.99 -24.35
C VAL A 138 0.49 -0.46 -24.02
N MET A 139 -0.39 -1.14 -23.30
CA MET A 139 -0.13 -2.54 -22.93
C MET A 139 -0.21 -3.46 -24.16
N PRO A 140 0.61 -4.53 -24.21
CA PRO A 140 0.57 -5.50 -25.30
C PRO A 140 -0.86 -6.04 -25.49
N PRO A 141 -1.36 -6.10 -26.74
CA PRO A 141 -2.74 -6.56 -27.03
C PRO A 141 -3.02 -7.98 -26.52
N GLU A 142 -1.99 -8.84 -26.50
CA GLU A 142 -2.04 -10.22 -26.02
C GLU A 142 -2.12 -10.32 -24.48
N GLN A 143 -1.92 -9.21 -23.80
CA GLN A 143 -1.93 -9.10 -22.34
C GLN A 143 -2.94 -8.04 -21.89
N PRO A 144 -4.24 -8.20 -22.19
CA PRO A 144 -5.25 -7.21 -21.85
C PRO A 144 -5.35 -7.06 -20.32
N HIS A 145 -5.62 -5.81 -19.89
CA HIS A 145 -5.83 -5.48 -18.50
C HIS A 145 -7.28 -5.09 -18.27
N VAL A 146 -7.77 -5.43 -17.07
CA VAL A 146 -9.11 -5.07 -16.59
C VAL A 146 -9.00 -4.31 -15.27
N VAL A 147 -9.96 -3.44 -14.99
CA VAL A 147 -10.07 -2.79 -13.68
C VAL A 147 -10.52 -3.82 -12.66
N LEU A 148 -9.71 -4.08 -11.65
CA LEU A 148 -10.05 -4.94 -10.52
C LEU A 148 -10.75 -4.14 -9.42
N LEU A 149 -10.20 -3.00 -9.05
CA LEU A 149 -10.70 -2.13 -7.98
C LEU A 149 -10.64 -0.66 -8.42
N SER A 150 -11.66 0.09 -8.07
CA SER A 150 -11.72 1.54 -8.25
C SER A 150 -12.44 2.15 -7.06
N GLU A 151 -11.76 3.03 -6.30
CA GLU A 151 -12.31 3.62 -5.08
C GLU A 151 -11.95 5.11 -5.02
N SER A 152 -12.80 5.90 -4.36
CA SER A 152 -12.60 7.33 -4.19
C SER A 152 -12.92 7.83 -2.78
N LEU A 153 -12.16 8.81 -2.31
CA LEU A 153 -12.37 9.50 -1.04
C LEU A 153 -11.98 10.96 -1.22
N VAL A 154 -12.93 11.87 -1.18
CA VAL A 154 -12.77 13.34 -1.27
C VAL A 154 -11.41 13.82 -1.82
N GLY A 155 -11.26 13.78 -3.14
CA GLY A 155 -10.03 14.15 -3.84
C GLY A 155 -9.00 13.03 -4.00
N LEU A 156 -9.04 11.94 -3.22
CA LEU A 156 -8.24 10.76 -3.47
C LEU A 156 -8.95 9.85 -4.46
N TYR A 157 -8.17 9.19 -5.31
CA TYR A 157 -8.68 8.20 -6.24
C TYR A 157 -7.66 7.11 -6.48
N THR A 158 -8.08 5.86 -6.36
CA THR A 158 -7.28 4.69 -6.70
C THR A 158 -7.96 3.92 -7.81
N CYS A 159 -7.21 3.62 -8.87
CA CYS A 159 -7.63 2.72 -9.93
C CYS A 159 -6.58 1.62 -10.08
N LEU A 160 -6.99 0.37 -9.89
CA LEU A 160 -6.13 -0.79 -9.92
C LEU A 160 -6.53 -1.70 -11.08
N PHE A 161 -5.58 -1.95 -11.97
CA PHE A 161 -5.72 -2.85 -13.10
C PHE A 161 -4.90 -4.12 -12.86
N VAL A 162 -5.41 -5.22 -13.37
CA VAL A 162 -4.69 -6.49 -13.43
C VAL A 162 -4.78 -7.09 -14.82
N LYS A 163 -3.80 -7.90 -15.21
CA LYS A 163 -3.95 -8.72 -16.43
C LYS A 163 -5.19 -9.57 -16.35
N ALA A 164 -5.93 -9.69 -17.43
CA ALA A 164 -7.18 -10.45 -17.48
C ALA A 164 -6.98 -11.92 -17.07
N GLU A 165 -5.86 -12.52 -17.44
CA GLU A 165 -5.51 -13.90 -17.06
C GLU A 165 -5.28 -14.10 -15.55
N LEU A 166 -4.98 -13.00 -14.83
CA LEU A 166 -4.76 -13.07 -13.38
C LEU A 166 -6.07 -13.08 -12.58
N VAL A 167 -7.18 -12.65 -13.17
CA VAL A 167 -8.47 -12.46 -12.47
C VAL A 167 -8.96 -13.75 -11.79
N GLU A 168 -8.84 -14.89 -12.47
CA GLU A 168 -9.28 -16.18 -11.91
C GLU A 168 -8.42 -16.66 -10.73
N ARG A 169 -7.19 -16.12 -10.59
CA ARG A 169 -6.27 -16.43 -9.49
C ARG A 169 -6.44 -15.45 -8.32
N ILE A 170 -7.23 -14.39 -8.51
CA ILE A 170 -7.47 -13.36 -7.50
C ILE A 170 -8.69 -13.73 -6.66
N ARG A 171 -8.56 -13.60 -5.34
CA ARG A 171 -9.65 -13.78 -4.39
C ARG A 171 -9.70 -12.63 -3.38
N ALA A 172 -10.87 -12.42 -2.79
CA ALA A 172 -11.17 -11.43 -1.76
C ALA A 172 -10.70 -9.99 -2.10
N PRO A 173 -10.93 -9.46 -3.33
CA PRO A 173 -10.63 -8.08 -3.62
C PRO A 173 -11.54 -7.16 -2.80
N ALA A 174 -10.96 -6.16 -2.14
CA ALA A 174 -11.71 -5.21 -1.33
C ALA A 174 -10.98 -3.87 -1.25
N SER A 175 -11.75 -2.79 -1.11
CA SER A 175 -11.23 -1.45 -0.81
C SER A 175 -12.01 -0.81 0.32
N TYR A 176 -11.32 0.00 1.12
CA TYR A 176 -11.94 0.83 2.14
C TYR A 176 -11.19 2.16 2.29
N THR A 177 -11.82 3.10 2.97
CA THR A 177 -11.29 4.46 3.11
C THR A 177 -11.06 4.82 4.57
N VAL A 178 -9.95 5.53 4.82
CA VAL A 178 -9.55 6.03 6.14
C VAL A 178 -9.48 7.55 6.09
N LYS A 179 -10.20 8.23 6.97
CA LYS A 179 -10.21 9.70 7.07
C LYS A 179 -9.34 10.12 8.24
N THR A 180 -8.37 11.01 8.00
CA THR A 180 -7.50 11.57 9.07
C THR A 180 -7.67 13.08 9.22
N GLY A 181 -8.29 13.77 8.26
CA GLY A 181 -8.47 15.22 8.29
C GLY A 181 -9.30 15.69 9.49
N LEU A 182 -8.80 16.68 10.25
CA LEU A 182 -9.42 17.25 11.47
C LEU A 182 -9.91 16.15 12.44
N GLY A 183 -9.05 15.20 12.77
CA GLY A 183 -9.39 14.10 13.67
C GLY A 183 -10.43 13.15 13.07
N GLY A 184 -10.34 12.84 11.78
CA GLY A 184 -11.23 11.91 11.08
C GLY A 184 -12.57 12.47 10.63
N ARG A 185 -12.84 13.78 10.85
CA ARG A 185 -14.12 14.41 10.49
C ARG A 185 -14.21 14.81 9.03
N TYR A 186 -13.09 15.14 8.39
CA TYR A 186 -13.04 15.56 6.99
C TYR A 186 -12.25 14.55 6.16
N GLY A 187 -12.79 14.18 5.01
CA GLY A 187 -12.19 13.19 4.11
C GLY A 187 -11.16 13.75 3.14
N ASN A 188 -10.77 15.03 3.26
CA ASN A 188 -9.77 15.66 2.39
C ASN A 188 -8.34 15.21 2.67
N LYS A 189 -8.10 14.53 3.78
CA LYS A 189 -6.84 13.85 4.14
C LYS A 189 -7.18 12.46 4.65
N GLY A 190 -6.29 11.50 4.38
CA GLY A 190 -6.49 10.11 4.73
C GLY A 190 -5.88 9.16 3.73
N ALA A 191 -6.48 7.99 3.58
CA ALA A 191 -6.05 6.98 2.62
C ALA A 191 -7.21 6.19 2.00
N ILE A 192 -6.96 5.66 0.81
CA ILE A 192 -7.69 4.54 0.23
C ILE A 192 -6.79 3.32 0.39
N VAL A 193 -7.32 2.26 0.96
CA VAL A 193 -6.65 0.97 1.14
C VAL A 193 -7.34 -0.05 0.25
N SER A 194 -6.60 -0.68 -0.65
CA SER A 194 -7.08 -1.69 -1.59
C SER A 194 -6.31 -2.98 -1.39
N ARG A 195 -7.00 -4.10 -1.25
CA ARG A 195 -6.39 -5.40 -0.99
C ARG A 195 -6.93 -6.50 -1.88
N PHE A 196 -6.14 -7.52 -2.12
CA PHE A 196 -6.56 -8.78 -2.72
C PHE A 196 -5.53 -9.88 -2.42
N VAL A 197 -5.90 -11.11 -2.69
CA VAL A 197 -4.99 -12.26 -2.61
C VAL A 197 -4.83 -12.84 -4.01
N VAL A 198 -3.58 -13.11 -4.42
CA VAL A 198 -3.27 -13.87 -5.64
C VAL A 198 -2.67 -15.19 -5.22
N ASP A 199 -3.26 -16.30 -5.67
CA ASP A 199 -2.95 -17.65 -5.18
C ASP A 199 -2.97 -17.65 -3.64
N ASP A 200 -1.81 -17.80 -3.01
CA ASP A 200 -1.67 -17.79 -1.55
C ASP A 200 -0.78 -16.64 -1.04
N SER A 201 -0.71 -15.52 -1.76
CA SER A 201 0.00 -14.30 -1.34
C SER A 201 -0.92 -13.09 -1.33
N SER A 202 -0.89 -12.33 -0.25
CA SER A 202 -1.75 -11.16 -0.04
C SER A 202 -1.05 -9.85 -0.40
N PHE A 203 -1.79 -8.98 -1.08
CA PHE A 203 -1.38 -7.63 -1.47
C PHE A 203 -2.23 -6.57 -0.79
N CYS A 204 -1.60 -5.49 -0.36
CA CYS A 204 -2.25 -4.29 0.15
C CYS A 204 -1.62 -3.04 -0.49
N PHE A 205 -2.44 -2.22 -1.11
CA PHE A 205 -2.05 -0.95 -1.73
C PHE A 205 -2.70 0.20 -0.98
N LEU A 206 -1.89 1.21 -0.64
CA LEU A 206 -2.35 2.39 0.05
C LEU A 206 -2.10 3.62 -0.82
N ASN A 207 -3.15 4.40 -1.04
CA ASN A 207 -3.07 5.73 -1.62
C ASN A 207 -3.29 6.74 -0.50
N CYS A 208 -2.24 7.46 -0.10
CA CYS A 208 -2.24 8.34 1.05
C CYS A 208 -2.21 9.81 0.63
N HIS A 209 -2.95 10.66 1.36
CA HIS A 209 -2.81 12.11 1.31
C HIS A 209 -2.77 12.63 2.75
N LEU A 210 -1.56 12.92 3.26
CA LEU A 210 -1.33 13.28 4.66
C LEU A 210 -1.40 14.78 4.90
N ALA A 211 -1.38 15.17 6.17
CA ALA A 211 -1.49 16.57 6.61
C ALA A 211 -0.41 17.46 5.98
N ALA A 212 -0.85 18.54 5.32
CA ALA A 212 0.02 19.53 4.71
C ALA A 212 0.68 20.46 5.73
N GLY A 213 1.75 21.14 5.32
CA GLY A 213 2.44 22.16 6.11
C GLY A 213 3.81 21.73 6.62
N GLN A 214 4.76 22.68 6.55
CA GLN A 214 6.18 22.48 6.90
C GLN A 214 6.38 21.88 8.30
N ARG A 215 5.62 22.35 9.29
CA ARG A 215 5.82 22.02 10.71
C ARG A 215 4.96 20.86 11.20
N HIS A 216 4.10 20.27 10.37
CA HIS A 216 3.10 19.29 10.79
C HIS A 216 3.60 17.83 10.74
N VAL A 217 4.88 17.59 11.03
CA VAL A 217 5.48 16.24 11.04
C VAL A 217 4.72 15.31 12.00
N ARG A 218 4.44 15.77 13.23
CA ARG A 218 3.72 14.96 14.23
C ARG A 218 2.32 14.56 13.76
N GLN A 219 1.63 15.48 13.05
CA GLN A 219 0.30 15.16 12.51
C GLN A 219 0.41 14.11 11.40
N ARG A 220 1.36 14.24 10.48
CA ARG A 220 1.60 13.20 9.46
C ARG A 220 1.92 11.84 10.05
N ASN A 221 2.73 11.81 11.11
CA ASN A 221 3.04 10.57 11.82
C ASN A 221 1.80 9.95 12.48
N ALA A 222 0.91 10.79 13.03
CA ALA A 222 -0.37 10.34 13.57
C ALA A 222 -1.29 9.83 12.46
N ASP A 223 -1.41 10.57 11.34
CA ASP A 223 -2.20 10.14 10.17
C ASP A 223 -1.73 8.75 9.68
N VAL A 224 -0.42 8.53 9.58
CA VAL A 224 0.16 7.22 9.23
C VAL A 224 -0.23 6.14 10.24
N ALA A 225 -0.17 6.44 11.53
CA ALA A 225 -0.53 5.48 12.57
C ALA A 225 -2.02 5.09 12.47
N ASP A 226 -2.91 6.06 12.28
CA ASP A 226 -4.35 5.85 12.12
C ASP A 226 -4.64 4.99 10.87
N ILE A 227 -3.94 5.26 9.75
CA ILE A 227 -4.09 4.49 8.50
C ILE A 227 -3.64 3.04 8.69
N LEU A 228 -2.47 2.81 9.27
CA LEU A 228 -1.93 1.44 9.44
C LEU A 228 -2.68 0.62 10.49
N GLN A 229 -3.33 1.28 11.46
CA GLN A 229 -4.15 0.65 12.49
C GLN A 229 -5.62 0.53 12.09
N SER A 230 -6.00 1.07 10.93
CA SER A 230 -7.37 0.98 10.45
C SER A 230 -7.76 -0.46 10.15
N VAL A 231 -8.97 -0.83 10.54
CA VAL A 231 -9.49 -2.17 10.32
C VAL A 231 -10.32 -2.21 9.04
N SER A 232 -10.04 -3.18 8.19
CA SER A 232 -10.80 -3.44 6.98
C SER A 232 -12.29 -3.68 7.29
N THR A 233 -13.16 -3.15 6.45
CA THR A 233 -14.61 -3.42 6.52
C THR A 233 -15.03 -4.68 5.80
N ALA A 234 -14.13 -5.36 5.10
CA ALA A 234 -14.36 -6.63 4.44
C ALA A 234 -14.23 -7.79 5.45
N ASP A 235 -14.90 -8.90 5.15
CA ASP A 235 -14.85 -10.08 6.01
C ASP A 235 -13.41 -10.56 6.22
N PRO A 236 -13.01 -10.88 7.46
CA PRO A 236 -11.70 -11.41 7.77
C PRO A 236 -11.55 -12.84 7.21
N LEU A 237 -10.34 -13.15 6.74
CA LEU A 237 -10.00 -14.47 6.18
C LEU A 237 -9.19 -15.26 7.20
N HIS A 238 -9.86 -15.69 8.27
CA HIS A 238 -9.23 -16.37 9.39
C HIS A 238 -8.43 -17.61 8.97
N ARG A 239 -7.19 -17.72 9.49
CA ARG A 239 -6.26 -18.84 9.24
C ARG A 239 -5.89 -19.05 7.77
N ASP A 240 -6.06 -18.01 6.93
CA ASP A 240 -5.62 -18.06 5.56
C ASP A 240 -4.10 -17.91 5.47
N PRO A 241 -3.38 -18.90 4.90
CA PRO A 241 -1.92 -18.87 4.82
C PRO A 241 -1.35 -17.78 3.90
N ALA A 242 -2.21 -17.02 3.23
CA ALA A 242 -1.81 -15.87 2.43
C ALA A 242 -1.40 -14.66 3.26
N PHE A 243 -1.72 -14.63 4.55
CA PHE A 243 -1.42 -13.51 5.42
C PHE A 243 -0.19 -13.75 6.29
N ALA A 244 0.52 -12.67 6.57
CA ALA A 244 1.69 -12.68 7.43
C ALA A 244 1.29 -12.85 8.91
N HIS A 245 2.16 -13.44 9.69
CA HIS A 245 2.04 -13.56 11.15
C HIS A 245 0.71 -14.13 11.67
N GLY A 246 -0.01 -14.93 10.88
CA GLY A 246 -1.35 -15.44 11.26
C GLY A 246 -2.44 -14.38 11.20
N GLY A 247 -2.21 -13.26 10.52
CA GLY A 247 -3.21 -12.23 10.25
C GLY A 247 -4.39 -12.77 9.44
N ASP A 248 -5.44 -11.99 9.36
CA ASP A 248 -6.66 -12.35 8.64
C ASP A 248 -7.04 -11.33 7.54
N GLY A 249 -6.11 -10.40 7.25
CA GLY A 249 -6.30 -9.32 6.29
C GLY A 249 -7.15 -8.16 6.81
N SER A 250 -7.46 -8.12 8.10
CA SER A 250 -8.16 -6.98 8.69
C SER A 250 -7.28 -5.76 8.84
N LEU A 251 -5.98 -5.94 9.05
CA LEU A 251 -4.99 -4.87 9.16
C LEU A 251 -4.09 -4.80 7.92
N VAL A 252 -3.51 -3.62 7.70
CA VAL A 252 -2.57 -3.40 6.58
C VAL A 252 -1.38 -4.36 6.67
N LEU A 253 -0.76 -4.49 7.84
CA LEU A 253 0.45 -5.31 8.04
C LEU A 253 0.17 -6.82 8.19
N ASP A 254 -1.09 -7.25 8.09
CA ASP A 254 -1.40 -8.66 7.90
C ASP A 254 -0.98 -9.16 6.50
N HIS A 255 -0.85 -8.23 5.54
CA HIS A 255 -0.55 -8.59 4.16
C HIS A 255 0.94 -8.82 3.95
N GLU A 256 1.28 -9.82 3.12
CA GLU A 256 2.68 -10.15 2.81
C GLU A 256 3.39 -9.08 2.00
N ILE A 257 2.63 -8.36 1.15
CA ILE A 257 3.16 -7.32 0.27
C ILE A 257 2.31 -6.08 0.43
N CYS A 258 2.91 -4.99 0.93
CA CYS A 258 2.27 -3.69 1.04
C CYS A 258 3.01 -2.66 0.20
N ILE A 259 2.29 -1.88 -0.59
CA ILE A 259 2.83 -0.74 -1.35
C ILE A 259 2.04 0.50 -0.94
N LEU A 260 2.74 1.46 -0.35
CA LEU A 260 2.20 2.74 0.09
C LEU A 260 2.67 3.82 -0.85
N ALA A 261 1.75 4.49 -1.52
CA ALA A 261 2.01 5.58 -2.44
C ALA A 261 1.17 6.80 -2.07
N GLY A 262 1.61 8.00 -2.43
CA GLY A 262 0.79 9.18 -2.27
C GLY A 262 1.57 10.46 -2.04
N ASP A 263 0.82 11.54 -1.85
CA ASP A 263 1.31 12.80 -1.31
C ASP A 263 1.40 12.70 0.22
N LEU A 264 2.57 12.28 0.69
CA LEU A 264 2.86 12.11 2.11
C LEU A 264 3.19 13.45 2.81
N ASN A 265 3.34 14.53 2.03
CA ASN A 265 3.53 15.90 2.52
C ASN A 265 4.73 16.12 3.46
N TYR A 266 5.66 15.17 3.60
CA TYR A 266 6.92 15.42 4.30
C TYR A 266 7.76 16.44 3.54
N ARG A 267 8.48 17.27 4.26
CA ARG A 267 9.18 18.42 3.71
C ARG A 267 10.70 18.32 3.98
N LEU A 268 11.46 19.27 3.43
CA LEU A 268 12.88 19.42 3.72
C LEU A 268 13.10 20.40 4.86
N ASN A 269 13.98 20.06 5.82
CA ASN A 269 14.42 20.95 6.89
C ASN A 269 15.58 21.81 6.41
N LEU A 270 15.36 22.58 5.35
CA LEU A 270 16.32 23.49 4.72
C LEU A 270 15.67 24.85 4.48
N THR A 271 16.52 25.87 4.28
CA THR A 271 16.06 27.12 3.66
C THR A 271 15.83 26.90 2.17
N ARG A 272 15.03 27.78 1.53
CA ARG A 272 14.77 27.70 0.09
C ARG A 272 16.05 27.83 -0.72
N GLU A 273 16.91 28.82 -0.37
CA GLU A 273 18.17 29.09 -1.05
C GLU A 273 19.08 27.86 -1.05
N ARG A 274 19.19 27.20 0.11
CA ARG A 274 20.02 25.99 0.22
C ARG A 274 19.44 24.83 -0.56
N ALA A 275 18.12 24.65 -0.52
CA ALA A 275 17.45 23.61 -1.29
C ALA A 275 17.63 23.83 -2.79
N MET A 276 17.45 25.06 -3.28
CA MET A 276 17.66 25.41 -4.70
C MET A 276 19.10 25.16 -5.13
N ALA A 277 20.09 25.58 -4.34
CA ALA A 277 21.51 25.33 -4.64
C ALA A 277 21.81 23.83 -4.80
N LEU A 278 21.28 22.97 -3.89
CA LEU A 278 21.46 21.52 -3.98
C LEU A 278 20.75 20.93 -5.20
N ILE A 279 19.61 21.48 -5.61
CA ILE A 279 18.89 21.06 -6.82
C ILE A 279 19.73 21.41 -8.07
N ASP A 280 20.26 22.61 -8.15
CA ASP A 280 21.09 23.08 -9.28
C ASP A 280 22.38 22.25 -9.40
N GLU A 281 22.96 21.87 -8.25
CA GLU A 281 24.14 20.99 -8.15
C GLU A 281 23.77 19.51 -8.41
N ARG A 282 22.48 19.15 -8.52
CA ARG A 282 21.96 17.77 -8.56
C ARG A 282 22.42 16.92 -7.37
N CYS A 283 22.68 17.53 -6.23
CA CYS A 283 23.08 16.89 -5.00
C CYS A 283 21.85 16.37 -4.24
N TYR A 284 21.21 15.33 -4.76
CA TYR A 284 19.96 14.78 -4.19
C TYR A 284 20.21 14.14 -2.83
N GLU A 285 21.37 13.57 -2.59
CA GLU A 285 21.75 13.02 -1.27
C GLU A 285 21.71 14.11 -0.19
N GLY A 286 22.19 15.32 -0.50
CA GLY A 286 22.14 16.47 0.41
C GLY A 286 20.70 16.91 0.72
N LEU A 287 19.78 16.78 -0.24
CA LEU A 287 18.36 17.05 -0.02
C LEU A 287 17.72 15.98 0.86
N ILE A 288 17.99 14.70 0.57
CA ILE A 288 17.44 13.55 1.29
C ILE A 288 17.96 13.51 2.75
N ALA A 289 19.19 13.92 3.01
CA ALA A 289 19.72 14.05 4.37
C ALA A 289 18.89 15.01 5.25
N ALA A 290 18.23 16.00 4.62
CA ALA A 290 17.33 16.95 5.29
C ALA A 290 15.85 16.60 5.20
N ASP A 291 15.50 15.47 4.58
CA ASP A 291 14.12 15.04 4.38
C ASP A 291 13.48 14.57 5.69
N GLN A 292 12.26 15.06 5.97
CA GLN A 292 11.56 14.77 7.21
C GLN A 292 11.14 13.31 7.31
N LEU A 293 10.72 12.64 6.21
CA LEU A 293 10.33 11.24 6.24
C LEU A 293 11.55 10.35 6.53
N GLN A 294 12.65 10.56 5.82
CA GLN A 294 13.89 9.82 6.06
C GLN A 294 14.43 10.03 7.48
N ARG A 295 14.24 11.24 8.02
CA ARG A 295 14.60 11.52 9.41
C ARG A 295 13.72 10.73 10.39
N GLU A 296 12.39 10.72 10.21
CA GLU A 296 11.50 9.96 11.06
C GLU A 296 11.79 8.45 10.98
N MET A 297 12.06 7.92 9.81
CA MET A 297 12.44 6.52 9.62
C MET A 297 13.78 6.17 10.30
N ARG A 298 14.72 7.10 10.38
CA ARG A 298 16.03 6.86 10.98
C ARG A 298 16.08 7.11 12.49
N GLU A 299 15.35 8.13 12.97
CA GLU A 299 15.53 8.69 14.32
C GLU A 299 14.35 8.44 15.27
N ASN A 300 13.18 8.09 14.76
CA ASN A 300 11.98 7.91 15.56
C ASN A 300 11.60 6.43 15.72
N PRO A 301 11.95 5.77 16.83
CA PRO A 301 11.66 4.34 17.03
C PRO A 301 10.17 4.01 17.15
N SER A 302 9.32 5.02 17.33
CA SER A 302 7.86 4.85 17.38
C SER A 302 7.18 5.11 16.03
N PHE A 303 7.94 5.43 14.99
CA PHE A 303 7.38 5.71 13.68
C PHE A 303 6.86 4.44 13.01
N ARG A 304 5.64 4.50 12.54
CA ARG A 304 4.92 3.30 12.06
C ARG A 304 5.37 2.78 10.68
N LEU A 305 6.17 3.55 9.94
CA LEU A 305 6.73 3.11 8.65
C LEU A 305 8.15 2.53 8.76
N LEU A 306 8.64 2.20 9.95
CA LEU A 306 9.97 1.60 10.12
C LEU A 306 10.14 0.26 9.40
N SER A 307 9.04 -0.49 9.22
CA SER A 307 9.05 -1.76 8.47
C SER A 307 8.96 -1.58 6.96
N PHE A 308 8.72 -0.34 6.49
CA PHE A 308 8.69 -0.03 5.07
C PHE A 308 10.06 0.37 4.56
N ASN A 309 10.30 0.09 3.29
CA ASN A 309 11.49 0.50 2.57
C ASN A 309 11.11 1.52 1.50
N GLU A 310 12.05 2.35 1.13
CA GLU A 310 11.95 3.23 -0.02
C GLU A 310 13.21 3.06 -0.89
N ALA A 311 13.02 2.98 -2.20
CA ALA A 311 14.15 2.91 -3.10
C ALA A 311 14.93 4.25 -3.12
N PRO A 312 16.22 4.25 -3.45
CA PRO A 312 17.01 5.46 -3.53
C PRO A 312 16.37 6.52 -4.43
N ILE A 313 16.21 7.74 -3.91
CA ILE A 313 15.68 8.87 -4.66
C ILE A 313 16.83 9.52 -5.44
N CYS A 314 16.80 9.32 -6.76
CA CYS A 314 17.81 9.85 -7.69
C CYS A 314 17.24 10.95 -8.61
N PHE A 315 16.25 11.71 -8.12
CA PHE A 315 15.57 12.76 -8.88
C PHE A 315 15.35 14.01 -8.02
N ALA A 316 15.07 15.14 -8.67
CA ALA A 316 14.80 16.40 -7.98
C ALA A 316 13.42 16.37 -7.26
N PRO A 317 13.20 17.21 -6.25
CA PRO A 317 11.93 17.32 -5.52
C PRO A 317 10.71 17.41 -6.43
N THR A 318 9.59 16.85 -5.97
CA THR A 318 8.34 16.74 -6.72
C THR A 318 7.39 17.92 -6.53
N TYR A 319 7.64 18.75 -5.53
CA TYR A 319 6.80 19.85 -5.09
C TYR A 319 7.65 21.06 -4.68
N LYS A 320 7.25 22.29 -4.74
CA LYS A 320 6.11 22.89 -5.38
C LYS A 320 6.56 23.59 -6.65
N PHE A 321 5.87 23.33 -7.74
CA PHE A 321 6.12 24.01 -9.02
C PHE A 321 5.07 25.09 -9.29
N ASN A 322 5.39 26.03 -10.17
CA ASN A 322 4.37 26.79 -10.85
C ASN A 322 3.64 25.87 -11.86
N ARG A 323 2.32 25.98 -11.95
CA ARG A 323 1.57 25.23 -12.97
C ARG A 323 2.01 25.62 -14.37
N LEU A 324 2.01 24.65 -15.27
CA LEU A 324 2.42 24.79 -16.68
C LEU A 324 3.88 25.29 -16.85
N SER A 325 4.70 25.16 -15.80
CA SER A 325 6.12 25.56 -15.81
C SER A 325 6.98 24.47 -15.13
N ASN A 326 8.27 24.50 -15.39
CA ASN A 326 9.27 23.71 -14.67
C ASN A 326 9.97 24.51 -13.55
N ASP A 327 9.52 25.71 -13.29
CA ASP A 327 10.06 26.53 -12.21
C ASP A 327 9.43 26.16 -10.88
N TYR A 328 10.25 26.04 -9.85
CA TYR A 328 9.75 25.90 -8.49
C TYR A 328 9.07 27.21 -8.04
N ASP A 329 8.09 27.06 -7.14
CA ASP A 329 7.20 28.09 -6.62
C ASP A 329 7.80 29.49 -6.55
N THR A 330 7.31 30.40 -7.38
CA THR A 330 7.71 31.83 -7.42
C THR A 330 6.66 32.73 -6.78
N SER A 331 5.62 32.15 -6.13
CA SER A 331 4.62 32.94 -5.39
C SER A 331 5.24 33.62 -4.18
N GLU A 332 4.52 34.57 -3.58
CA GLU A 332 4.93 35.24 -2.33
C GLU A 332 5.28 34.26 -1.20
N LYS A 333 4.67 33.06 -1.21
CA LYS A 333 4.94 32.01 -0.21
C LYS A 333 6.29 31.33 -0.41
N ALA A 334 6.86 31.40 -1.61
CA ALA A 334 8.16 30.86 -1.98
C ALA A 334 8.48 29.52 -1.28
N ARG A 335 7.64 28.49 -1.48
CA ARG A 335 7.74 27.21 -0.78
C ARG A 335 9.09 26.55 -1.03
N VAL A 336 9.68 25.98 0.03
CA VAL A 336 10.86 25.13 -0.10
C VAL A 336 10.50 23.91 -0.94
N PRO A 337 11.24 23.59 -2.01
CA PRO A 337 11.06 22.34 -2.74
C PRO A 337 11.13 21.14 -1.80
N ALA A 338 10.30 20.12 -2.06
CA ALA A 338 10.21 18.95 -1.18
C ALA A 338 9.82 17.68 -1.95
N TYR A 339 10.17 16.53 -1.37
CA TYR A 339 9.74 15.20 -1.84
C TYR A 339 8.43 14.84 -1.15
N CYS A 340 7.32 15.44 -1.61
CA CYS A 340 6.00 15.17 -1.03
C CYS A 340 5.41 13.85 -1.52
N ASP A 341 5.68 13.50 -2.77
CA ASP A 341 5.10 12.37 -3.47
C ASP A 341 6.06 11.18 -3.41
N ARG A 342 5.64 10.12 -2.70
CA ARG A 342 6.52 9.01 -2.30
C ARG A 342 5.87 7.66 -2.59
N ILE A 343 6.72 6.63 -2.81
CA ILE A 343 6.29 5.25 -2.92
C ILE A 343 7.20 4.39 -2.04
N LEU A 344 6.61 3.83 -0.97
CA LEU A 344 7.26 2.94 -0.03
C LEU A 344 6.69 1.53 -0.20
N TYR A 345 7.45 0.52 0.22
CA TYR A 345 7.02 -0.87 0.14
C TYR A 345 7.45 -1.66 1.36
N HIS A 346 6.67 -2.67 1.70
CA HIS A 346 6.95 -3.64 2.75
C HIS A 346 6.73 -5.04 2.20
N GLY A 347 7.68 -5.94 2.45
CA GLY A 347 7.56 -7.37 2.21
C GLY A 347 7.70 -8.13 3.52
N TYR A 348 6.84 -9.10 3.77
CA TYR A 348 6.90 -9.94 4.96
C TYR A 348 8.27 -10.59 5.17
N LEU A 349 8.88 -11.06 4.07
CA LEU A 349 10.28 -11.52 4.03
C LEU A 349 11.09 -10.55 3.16
N ASN A 350 12.38 -10.43 3.43
CA ASN A 350 13.26 -9.46 2.75
C ASN A 350 13.28 -9.59 1.22
N ASP A 351 12.98 -10.78 0.68
CA ASP A 351 12.98 -11.07 -0.75
C ASP A 351 11.56 -11.16 -1.37
N THR A 352 10.52 -10.83 -0.61
CA THR A 352 9.12 -10.91 -1.08
C THR A 352 8.81 -9.83 -2.11
N VAL A 353 9.36 -8.64 -1.97
CA VAL A 353 9.16 -7.53 -2.92
C VAL A 353 10.45 -6.75 -3.12
N GLN A 354 10.77 -6.45 -4.38
CA GLN A 354 11.95 -5.67 -4.76
C GLN A 354 11.53 -4.54 -5.69
N CYS A 355 11.96 -3.32 -5.40
CA CYS A 355 11.81 -2.18 -6.31
C CYS A 355 12.88 -2.26 -7.40
N THR A 356 12.45 -2.23 -8.66
CA THR A 356 13.33 -2.31 -9.84
C THR A 356 13.50 -0.96 -10.54
N SER A 357 12.59 -0.02 -10.30
CA SER A 357 12.67 1.34 -10.84
C SER A 357 11.89 2.30 -9.96
N TYR A 358 12.45 3.48 -9.69
CA TYR A 358 11.81 4.56 -8.96
C TYR A 358 12.13 5.89 -9.65
N LYS A 359 11.11 6.58 -10.18
CA LYS A 359 11.29 7.72 -11.08
C LYS A 359 10.27 8.82 -10.86
N ARG A 360 10.72 10.08 -10.96
CA ARG A 360 9.87 11.24 -11.18
C ARG A 360 9.66 11.46 -12.69
N TRP A 361 8.51 11.97 -13.06
CA TRP A 361 8.16 12.30 -14.44
C TRP A 361 7.85 13.79 -14.56
N ASP A 362 8.25 14.38 -15.68
CA ASP A 362 7.96 15.78 -15.95
C ASP A 362 6.58 15.90 -16.61
N ALA A 363 5.62 16.41 -15.85
CA ALA A 363 4.29 16.84 -16.27
C ALA A 363 3.96 18.11 -15.51
N THR A 364 3.40 19.10 -16.18
CA THR A 364 3.27 20.47 -15.65
C THR A 364 1.85 20.91 -15.37
N ILE A 365 0.85 20.01 -15.51
CA ILE A 365 -0.57 20.31 -15.24
C ILE A 365 -0.87 20.60 -13.77
N SER A 366 0.01 20.15 -12.86
CA SER A 366 -0.11 20.30 -11.43
C SER A 366 1.09 21.03 -10.86
N ASP A 367 0.98 21.53 -9.65
CA ASP A 367 2.09 22.04 -8.84
C ASP A 367 2.96 20.91 -8.24
N HIS A 368 2.58 19.65 -8.43
CA HIS A 368 3.37 18.46 -8.16
C HIS A 368 3.90 17.81 -9.46
N ARG A 369 4.85 16.87 -9.30
CA ARG A 369 5.34 16.01 -10.37
C ARG A 369 5.02 14.55 -10.05
N PRO A 370 4.49 13.77 -11.03
CA PRO A 370 4.17 12.37 -10.79
C PRO A 370 5.42 11.54 -10.52
N VAL A 371 5.23 10.52 -9.69
CA VAL A 371 6.27 9.54 -9.34
C VAL A 371 5.74 8.15 -9.63
N SER A 372 6.59 7.28 -10.18
CA SER A 372 6.27 5.87 -10.36
C SER A 372 7.37 4.96 -9.85
N ALA A 373 6.97 3.77 -9.42
CA ALA A 373 7.86 2.68 -9.08
C ALA A 373 7.38 1.38 -9.73
N THR A 374 8.33 0.56 -10.15
CA THR A 374 8.08 -0.82 -10.59
C THR A 374 8.68 -1.79 -9.60
N PHE A 375 7.95 -2.88 -9.35
CA PHE A 375 8.34 -3.90 -8.40
C PHE A 375 8.28 -5.28 -9.04
N VAL A 376 9.12 -6.17 -8.53
CA VAL A 376 8.99 -7.61 -8.69
C VAL A 376 8.55 -8.15 -7.33
N ALA A 377 7.38 -8.76 -7.28
CA ALA A 377 6.81 -9.37 -6.10
C ALA A 377 6.81 -10.89 -6.26
N ARG A 378 7.41 -11.59 -5.30
CA ARG A 378 7.43 -13.06 -5.27
C ARG A 378 6.17 -13.55 -4.56
N ILE A 379 5.31 -14.26 -5.29
CA ILE A 379 4.11 -14.87 -4.76
C ILE A 379 4.25 -16.38 -4.64
N LYS A 380 3.51 -16.98 -3.72
CA LYS A 380 3.49 -18.41 -3.47
C LYS A 380 2.16 -19.05 -3.87
N SER A 381 2.25 -20.30 -4.32
CA SER A 381 1.13 -21.23 -4.46
C SER A 381 1.38 -22.43 -3.59
N ILE A 382 0.46 -22.75 -2.69
CA ILE A 382 0.57 -23.81 -1.70
C ILE A 382 0.01 -25.12 -2.24
N ASP A 383 0.81 -26.18 -2.21
CA ASP A 383 0.32 -27.54 -2.41
C ASP A 383 -0.37 -28.02 -1.12
N ALA A 384 -1.71 -28.06 -1.16
CA ALA A 384 -2.53 -28.41 -0.01
C ALA A 384 -2.22 -29.83 0.52
N ARG A 385 -1.87 -30.80 -0.35
CA ARG A 385 -1.54 -32.17 0.06
C ARG A 385 -0.21 -32.22 0.79
N ARG A 386 0.81 -31.56 0.26
CA ARG A 386 2.12 -31.45 0.91
C ARG A 386 2.02 -30.70 2.24
N ARG A 387 1.27 -29.60 2.28
CA ARG A 387 1.00 -28.84 3.52
C ARG A 387 0.35 -29.71 4.57
N ALA A 388 -0.68 -30.51 4.20
CA ALA A 388 -1.37 -31.42 5.11
C ALA A 388 -0.42 -32.48 5.69
N ALA A 389 0.45 -33.08 4.86
CA ALA A 389 1.44 -34.05 5.31
C ALA A 389 2.45 -33.44 6.29
N VAL A 390 2.93 -32.23 6.02
CA VAL A 390 3.81 -31.50 6.95
C VAL A 390 3.08 -31.19 8.25
N ALA A 391 1.82 -30.76 8.18
CA ALA A 391 1.01 -30.48 9.38
C ALA A 391 0.82 -31.72 10.26
N GLU A 392 0.53 -32.89 9.67
CA GLU A 392 0.41 -34.15 10.39
C GLU A 392 1.72 -34.54 11.08
N HIS A 393 2.83 -34.42 10.35
CA HIS A 393 4.16 -34.69 10.93
C HIS A 393 4.45 -33.77 12.14
N LYS A 394 4.15 -32.48 11.99
CA LYS A 394 4.35 -31.48 13.07
C LYS A 394 3.45 -31.70 14.27
N ARG A 395 2.18 -32.08 14.06
CA ARG A 395 1.29 -32.50 15.17
C ARG A 395 1.83 -33.68 15.94
N ALA A 396 2.36 -34.70 15.25
CA ALA A 396 2.98 -35.84 15.89
C ALA A 396 4.27 -35.47 16.67
N GLU A 397 5.05 -34.50 16.19
CA GLU A 397 6.19 -33.95 16.93
C GLU A 397 5.73 -33.24 18.23
N PHE A 398 4.69 -32.42 18.15
CA PHE A 398 4.13 -31.69 19.29
C PHE A 398 3.58 -32.67 20.34
N SER A 399 2.82 -33.69 19.94
CA SER A 399 2.30 -34.71 20.88
C SER A 399 3.43 -35.41 21.63
N ARG A 400 4.48 -35.85 20.91
CA ARG A 400 5.67 -36.47 21.56
C ARG A 400 6.41 -35.51 22.50
N TYR A 401 6.43 -34.22 22.19
CA TYR A 401 7.00 -33.21 23.07
C TYR A 401 6.15 -33.07 24.33
N CYS A 402 4.86 -32.96 24.24
CA CYS A 402 3.94 -32.90 25.38
C CYS A 402 4.06 -34.12 26.27
N GLU A 403 4.10 -35.34 25.72
CA GLU A 403 4.29 -36.59 26.47
C GLU A 403 5.58 -36.55 27.30
N ARG A 404 6.70 -36.15 26.71
CA ARG A 404 7.99 -36.04 27.42
C ARG A 404 7.95 -35.00 28.55
N VAL A 405 7.32 -33.84 28.32
CA VAL A 405 7.18 -32.81 29.35
C VAL A 405 6.29 -33.32 30.49
N PHE A 406 5.19 -34.03 30.16
CA PHE A 406 4.31 -34.63 31.14
C PHE A 406 5.04 -35.69 31.99
N GLU A 407 5.81 -36.57 31.37
CA GLU A 407 6.63 -37.57 32.09
C GLU A 407 7.68 -36.94 33.02
N GLN A 408 8.33 -35.87 32.54
CA GLN A 408 9.29 -35.12 33.37
C GLN A 408 8.62 -34.48 34.58
N PHE A 409 7.45 -33.85 34.33
CA PHE A 409 6.65 -33.24 35.39
C PHE A 409 6.18 -34.27 36.42
N HIS A 410 5.69 -35.44 35.99
CA HIS A 410 5.27 -36.53 36.86
C HIS A 410 6.41 -37.05 37.71
N ARG A 411 7.60 -37.22 37.13
CA ARG A 411 8.78 -37.64 37.90
C ARG A 411 9.16 -36.64 39.00
N HIS A 412 9.06 -35.35 38.74
CA HIS A 412 9.36 -34.32 39.73
C HIS A 412 8.24 -34.16 40.79
N ALA A 413 6.97 -34.24 40.38
CA ALA A 413 5.84 -34.03 41.27
C ALA A 413 5.57 -35.25 42.18
N CYS A 414 5.86 -36.48 41.75
CA CYS A 414 5.62 -37.70 42.49
C CYS A 414 6.80 -38.16 43.31
N GLY A 415 7.90 -37.38 43.37
CA GLY A 415 8.98 -37.64 44.33
C GLY A 415 9.74 -38.95 44.14
N TYR A 416 9.79 -39.50 42.93
CA TYR A 416 10.68 -40.60 42.63
C TYR A 416 12.13 -40.10 42.59
N LYS A 417 12.83 -40.42 43.66
CA LYS A 417 14.29 -40.31 43.76
C LYS A 417 14.96 -41.31 42.83
#